data_994bfbd8f146efadb702d5403f2da724
#
_entry.id   994bfbd8f146efadb702d5403f2da724
#
_cell.length_a   1.000
_cell.length_b   1.000
_cell.length_c   1.000
_cell.angle_alpha   90.00
_cell.angle_beta   90.00
_cell.angle_gamma   90.00
#
_symmetry.space_group_name_H-M   'P 1'
#
loop_
_entity.id
_entity.type
_entity.pdbx_description
1 polymer ?
#
loop_
_entity_poly.entity_id
_entity_poly.type
_entity_poly.pdbx_seq_one_letter_code
_entity_poly.pdbx_strand_id
1 'polypeptide(L)'
;MTKSKDFDGAQKIRSWTLPVEATLGSAVRAKGILQHIRARLPLSQRKSVELEAGTLCFCMPVTPDSLSTAAIQTIQQSLEGIRSLPIIPREIEDILSISASERHRWLKDGRLVSAGLRTVKLRGRAKKISFHVYEPRFVEDILDQGAPDLWRVQDRETAAENRRRAAAKAKHTRALVKKTGSGDKAAASKQTPQLRGWEDFDAEGFLK
;
A
#
# COMPACT_ATOMS: atom_id res chain seq x y z
N MET A 1 -3.46 -26.48 4.70
CA MET A 1 -2.57 -27.38 5.50
C MET A 1 -1.19 -26.77 5.50
N THR A 2 -0.85 -26.00 6.52
CA THR A 2 0.47 -25.39 6.72
C THR A 2 1.35 -26.42 7.43
N LYS A 3 2.39 -26.90 6.75
CA LYS A 3 3.42 -27.76 7.36
C LYS A 3 4.09 -26.98 8.49
N SER A 4 3.82 -27.34 9.73
CA SER A 4 4.68 -27.04 10.87
C SER A 4 6.04 -27.69 10.57
N LYS A 5 7.06 -26.86 10.40
CA LYS A 5 8.43 -27.32 10.36
C LYS A 5 8.82 -27.65 11.80
N ASP A 6 8.75 -28.92 12.15
CA ASP A 6 9.33 -29.43 13.37
C ASP A 6 10.83 -29.10 13.36
N PHE A 7 11.23 -28.17 14.21
CA PHE A 7 12.62 -27.92 14.55
C PHE A 7 13.05 -29.03 15.50
N ASP A 8 13.52 -30.12 14.93
CA ASP A 8 14.06 -31.26 15.66
C ASP A 8 15.23 -30.75 16.57
N GLY A 9 14.97 -30.65 17.89
CA GLY A 9 15.95 -30.25 18.89
C GLY A 9 16.00 -28.79 19.31
N ALA A 10 15.13 -27.89 18.81
CA ALA A 10 15.06 -26.50 19.26
C ALA A 10 14.02 -26.33 20.39
N GLN A 11 14.48 -25.92 21.58
CA GLN A 11 13.59 -25.62 22.70
C GLN A 11 13.11 -24.16 22.61
N LYS A 12 11.82 -23.95 22.85
CA LYS A 12 11.22 -22.61 23.02
C LYS A 12 11.77 -21.99 24.29
N ILE A 13 12.60 -20.95 24.17
CA ILE A 13 13.25 -20.28 25.29
C ILE A 13 12.31 -19.23 25.90
N ARG A 14 11.67 -18.41 25.05
CA ARG A 14 10.79 -17.33 25.48
C ARG A 14 9.73 -17.00 24.44
N SER A 15 8.58 -16.52 24.93
CA SER A 15 7.50 -16.04 24.06
C SER A 15 6.97 -14.69 24.53
N TRP A 16 6.47 -13.89 23.57
CA TRP A 16 5.83 -12.59 23.80
C TRP A 16 4.58 -12.50 22.96
N THR A 17 3.45 -12.25 23.59
CA THR A 17 2.20 -11.98 22.85
C THR A 17 2.25 -10.56 22.30
N LEU A 18 1.98 -10.40 21.00
CA LEU A 18 1.87 -9.09 20.39
C LEU A 18 0.57 -8.42 20.85
N PRO A 19 0.65 -7.17 21.36
CA PRO A 19 -0.56 -6.45 21.75
C PRO A 19 -1.44 -6.15 20.53
N VAL A 20 -2.76 -6.20 20.72
CA VAL A 20 -3.74 -5.96 19.65
C VAL A 20 -3.57 -4.56 19.07
N GLU A 21 -3.28 -3.56 19.91
CA GLU A 21 -3.03 -2.17 19.49
C GLU A 21 -1.81 -2.02 18.56
N ALA A 22 -0.83 -2.94 18.64
CA ALA A 22 0.32 -2.93 17.74
C ALA A 22 0.02 -3.61 16.40
N THR A 23 -0.84 -4.64 16.42
CA THR A 23 -1.18 -5.43 15.22
C THR A 23 -2.42 -4.91 14.50
N LEU A 24 -3.31 -4.18 15.20
CA LEU A 24 -4.62 -3.72 14.73
C LEU A 24 -5.42 -4.87 14.09
N GLY A 25 -5.32 -6.08 14.67
CA GLY A 25 -6.00 -7.27 14.16
C GLY A 25 -5.42 -7.87 12.87
N SER A 26 -4.38 -7.27 12.28
CA SER A 26 -3.83 -7.70 10.99
C SER A 26 -2.71 -8.73 11.12
N ALA A 27 -2.88 -9.87 10.45
CA ALA A 27 -1.84 -10.89 10.33
C ALA A 27 -0.66 -10.42 9.46
N VAL A 28 -0.91 -9.55 8.49
CA VAL A 28 0.13 -8.94 7.65
C VAL A 28 0.99 -8.01 8.48
N ARG A 29 0.37 -7.19 9.34
CA ARG A 29 1.07 -6.32 10.28
C ARG A 29 1.90 -7.12 11.28
N ALA A 30 1.36 -8.19 11.86
CA ALA A 30 2.08 -9.07 12.77
C ALA A 30 3.34 -9.67 12.11
N LYS A 31 3.24 -10.07 10.82
CA LYS A 31 4.41 -10.52 10.03
C LYS A 31 5.40 -9.38 9.76
N GLY A 32 4.92 -8.16 9.51
CA GLY A 32 5.76 -6.97 9.35
C GLY A 32 6.58 -6.68 10.62
N ILE A 33 5.95 -6.77 11.78
CA ILE A 33 6.58 -6.65 13.10
C ILE A 33 7.66 -7.73 13.29
N LEU A 34 7.36 -8.99 12.98
CA LEU A 34 8.35 -10.07 13.02
C LEU A 34 9.57 -9.75 12.15
N GLN A 35 9.35 -9.27 10.92
CA GLN A 35 10.45 -8.91 10.02
C GLN A 35 11.27 -7.73 10.55
N HIS A 36 10.62 -6.75 11.18
CA HIS A 36 11.28 -5.63 11.83
C HIS A 36 12.21 -6.09 12.97
N ILE A 37 11.73 -7.00 13.82
CA ILE A 37 12.53 -7.60 14.90
C ILE A 37 13.69 -8.43 14.34
N ARG A 38 13.40 -9.29 13.36
CA ARG A 38 14.44 -10.11 12.70
C ARG A 38 15.53 -9.25 12.05
N ALA A 39 15.21 -8.08 11.54
CA ALA A 39 16.19 -7.18 10.92
C ALA A 39 17.21 -6.62 11.93
N ARG A 40 16.83 -6.51 13.19
CA ARG A 40 17.70 -6.04 14.30
C ARG A 40 18.56 -7.15 14.89
N LEU A 41 18.23 -8.40 14.64
CA LEU A 41 18.97 -9.56 15.12
C LEU A 41 20.12 -9.93 14.16
N PRO A 42 21.21 -10.53 14.70
CA PRO A 42 22.26 -11.15 13.89
C PRO A 42 21.70 -12.17 12.92
N LEU A 43 22.36 -12.35 11.77
CA LEU A 43 21.89 -13.24 10.71
C LEU A 43 21.65 -14.68 11.17
N SER A 44 22.51 -15.18 12.07
CA SER A 44 22.41 -16.53 12.65
C SER A 44 21.12 -16.73 13.46
N GLN A 45 20.64 -15.69 14.14
CA GLN A 45 19.49 -15.75 15.06
C GLN A 45 18.16 -15.33 14.45
N ARG A 46 18.17 -14.79 13.23
CA ARG A 46 16.93 -14.34 12.56
C ARG A 46 15.91 -15.43 12.37
N LYS A 47 16.35 -16.64 12.11
CA LYS A 47 15.49 -17.82 11.93
C LYS A 47 14.92 -18.37 13.23
N SER A 48 15.55 -18.04 14.36
CA SER A 48 15.14 -18.52 15.69
C SER A 48 13.91 -17.77 16.25
N VAL A 49 13.45 -16.69 15.61
CA VAL A 49 12.24 -15.98 16.01
C VAL A 49 11.12 -16.33 15.03
N GLU A 50 10.04 -16.85 15.54
CA GLU A 50 8.86 -17.24 14.76
C GLU A 50 7.60 -16.56 15.30
N LEU A 51 6.56 -16.52 14.48
CA LEU A 51 5.26 -15.95 14.86
C LEU A 51 4.21 -17.05 14.74
N GLU A 52 3.62 -17.40 15.88
CA GLU A 52 2.55 -18.38 16.00
C GLU A 52 1.33 -17.73 16.64
N ALA A 53 0.21 -17.68 15.91
CA ALA A 53 -1.06 -17.15 16.41
C ALA A 53 -0.96 -15.82 17.17
N GLY A 54 -0.18 -14.86 16.67
CA GLY A 54 0.01 -13.54 17.31
C GLY A 54 1.04 -13.51 18.43
N THR A 55 1.70 -14.65 18.70
CA THR A 55 2.75 -14.78 19.72
C THR A 55 4.11 -14.95 19.03
N LEU A 56 5.07 -14.11 19.41
CA LEU A 56 6.48 -14.26 18.99
C LEU A 56 7.14 -15.33 19.86
N CYS A 57 7.70 -16.34 19.23
CA CYS A 57 8.42 -17.42 19.87
C CYS A 57 9.91 -17.33 19.51
N PHE A 58 10.78 -17.33 20.51
CA PHE A 58 12.22 -17.44 20.31
C PHE A 58 12.68 -18.84 20.65
N CYS A 59 13.16 -19.58 19.66
CA CYS A 59 13.56 -20.97 19.76
C CYS A 59 15.05 -21.10 19.44
N MET A 60 15.83 -21.70 20.33
CA MET A 60 17.24 -22.01 20.11
C MET A 60 17.60 -23.38 20.67
N PRO A 61 18.67 -24.03 20.20
CA PRO A 61 19.21 -25.21 20.84
C PRO A 61 19.63 -24.92 22.30
N VAL A 62 19.54 -25.93 23.17
CA VAL A 62 19.63 -25.86 24.64
C VAL A 62 21.04 -25.51 25.15
N THR A 63 21.73 -24.54 24.59
CA THR A 63 22.95 -24.00 25.20
C THR A 63 22.68 -22.60 25.72
N PRO A 64 22.79 -22.36 27.04
CA PRO A 64 22.64 -21.03 27.60
C PRO A 64 23.86 -20.18 27.27
N ASP A 65 23.88 -19.61 26.07
CA ASP A 65 24.92 -18.71 25.62
C ASP A 65 24.56 -17.25 25.92
N SER A 66 25.59 -16.44 26.24
CA SER A 66 25.47 -14.97 26.31
C SER A 66 24.79 -14.35 25.08
N LEU A 67 24.89 -15.02 23.94
CA LEU A 67 24.24 -14.66 22.67
C LEU A 67 22.70 -14.73 22.76
N SER A 68 22.14 -15.67 23.50
CA SER A 68 20.68 -15.78 23.67
C SER A 68 20.12 -14.67 24.53
N THR A 69 20.87 -14.26 25.56
CA THR A 69 20.51 -13.12 26.44
C THR A 69 20.50 -11.79 25.67
N ALA A 70 21.51 -11.53 24.84
CA ALA A 70 21.58 -10.35 24.01
C ALA A 70 20.44 -10.30 22.96
N ALA A 71 20.08 -11.45 22.38
CA ALA A 71 18.94 -11.54 21.47
C ALA A 71 17.61 -11.23 22.17
N ILE A 72 17.39 -11.78 23.37
CA ILE A 72 16.20 -11.53 24.17
C ILE A 72 16.08 -10.03 24.50
N GLN A 73 17.16 -9.38 24.91
CA GLN A 73 17.18 -7.93 25.17
C GLN A 73 16.85 -7.12 23.91
N THR A 74 17.42 -7.48 22.75
CA THR A 74 17.14 -6.83 21.47
C THR A 74 15.67 -6.97 21.07
N ILE A 75 15.07 -8.14 21.29
CA ILE A 75 13.64 -8.37 21.03
C ILE A 75 12.80 -7.52 21.98
N GLN A 76 13.09 -7.49 23.28
CA GLN A 76 12.36 -6.70 24.25
C GLN A 76 12.40 -5.20 23.92
N GLN A 77 13.56 -4.63 23.66
CA GLN A 77 13.72 -3.24 23.23
C GLN A 77 12.96 -2.94 21.93
N SER A 78 12.88 -3.91 21.02
CA SER A 78 12.10 -3.77 19.79
C SER A 78 10.61 -3.77 20.05
N LEU A 79 10.15 -4.51 21.06
CA LEU A 79 8.75 -4.58 21.47
C LEU A 79 8.28 -3.33 22.22
N GLU A 80 9.14 -2.67 22.98
CA GLU A 80 8.81 -1.41 23.68
C GLU A 80 8.36 -0.30 22.73
N GLY A 81 8.98 -0.19 21.54
CA GLY A 81 8.62 0.81 20.52
C GLY A 81 7.62 0.34 19.46
N ILE A 82 7.00 -0.82 19.63
CA ILE A 82 6.24 -1.47 18.54
C ILE A 82 4.94 -0.75 18.20
N ARG A 83 4.31 -0.09 19.19
CA ARG A 83 3.07 0.66 19.01
C ARG A 83 3.25 1.89 18.11
N SER A 84 4.44 2.48 18.09
CA SER A 84 4.79 3.63 17.26
C SER A 84 5.40 3.25 15.90
N LEU A 85 5.53 1.94 15.60
CA LEU A 85 6.12 1.49 14.34
C LEU A 85 5.23 1.90 13.15
N PRO A 86 5.72 2.72 12.21
CA PRO A 86 4.94 3.18 11.07
C PRO A 86 4.36 2.03 10.26
N ILE A 87 3.11 2.20 9.82
CA ILE A 87 2.38 1.22 9.01
C ILE A 87 2.76 1.39 7.54
N ILE A 88 3.12 0.29 6.88
CA ILE A 88 3.46 0.29 5.45
C ILE A 88 2.21 0.08 4.58
N PRO A 89 2.25 0.39 3.26
CA PRO A 89 1.09 0.31 2.36
C PRO A 89 0.34 -1.03 2.39
N ARG A 90 1.07 -2.13 2.42
CA ARG A 90 0.46 -3.47 2.43
C ARG A 90 -0.23 -3.78 3.76
N GLU A 91 0.30 -3.25 4.85
CA GLU A 91 -0.29 -3.44 6.17
C GLU A 91 -1.60 -2.65 6.32
N ILE A 92 -1.63 -1.38 5.88
CA ILE A 92 -2.86 -0.57 5.94
C ILE A 92 -3.95 -1.12 5.02
N GLU A 93 -3.60 -1.67 3.87
CA GLU A 93 -4.55 -2.34 2.97
C GLU A 93 -5.24 -3.53 3.68
N ASP A 94 -4.49 -4.31 4.44
CA ASP A 94 -4.99 -5.44 5.20
C ASP A 94 -5.80 -4.99 6.43
N ILE A 95 -5.29 -4.03 7.22
CA ILE A 95 -5.95 -3.50 8.42
C ILE A 95 -7.33 -2.92 8.08
N LEU A 96 -7.39 -2.05 7.08
CA LEU A 96 -8.62 -1.36 6.70
C LEU A 96 -9.46 -2.13 5.68
N SER A 97 -9.01 -3.30 5.24
CA SER A 97 -9.64 -4.10 4.19
C SER A 97 -9.92 -3.29 2.92
N ILE A 98 -8.92 -2.52 2.47
CA ILE A 98 -9.01 -1.61 1.33
C ILE A 98 -8.11 -2.07 0.17
N SER A 99 -8.50 -1.73 -1.04
CA SER A 99 -7.67 -1.96 -2.22
C SER A 99 -6.55 -0.92 -2.36
N ALA A 100 -5.49 -1.26 -3.08
CA ALA A 100 -4.42 -0.33 -3.42
C ALA A 100 -4.95 0.92 -4.16
N SER A 101 -5.99 0.76 -5.00
CA SER A 101 -6.64 1.85 -5.72
C SER A 101 -7.36 2.83 -4.78
N GLU A 102 -8.08 2.31 -3.78
CA GLU A 102 -8.75 3.11 -2.75
C GLU A 102 -7.70 3.86 -1.92
N ARG A 103 -6.65 3.16 -1.46
CA ARG A 103 -5.54 3.77 -0.71
C ARG A 103 -4.91 4.94 -1.49
N HIS A 104 -4.60 4.76 -2.78
CA HIS A 104 -4.02 5.83 -3.60
C HIS A 104 -4.96 7.01 -3.79
N ARG A 105 -6.23 6.76 -4.02
CA ARG A 105 -7.26 7.77 -4.18
C ARG A 105 -7.44 8.59 -2.90
N TRP A 106 -7.61 7.93 -1.76
CA TRP A 106 -7.83 8.58 -0.47
C TRP A 106 -6.58 9.29 0.06
N LEU A 107 -5.40 8.84 -0.32
CA LEU A 107 -4.15 9.57 -0.08
C LEU A 107 -4.09 10.85 -0.92
N LYS A 108 -4.51 10.78 -2.20
CA LYS A 108 -4.51 11.94 -3.11
C LYS A 108 -5.52 13.01 -2.72
N ASP A 109 -6.68 12.62 -2.26
CA ASP A 109 -7.74 13.55 -1.84
C ASP A 109 -7.66 13.97 -0.35
N GLY A 110 -6.63 13.48 0.37
CA GLY A 110 -6.30 13.92 1.73
C GLY A 110 -7.09 13.24 2.84
N ARG A 111 -8.01 12.32 2.54
CA ARG A 111 -8.73 11.53 3.55
C ARG A 111 -7.80 10.58 4.31
N LEU A 112 -6.80 10.03 3.62
CA LEU A 112 -5.77 9.20 4.20
C LEU A 112 -4.46 10.00 4.30
N VAL A 113 -4.08 10.37 5.53
CA VAL A 113 -2.91 11.23 5.79
C VAL A 113 -1.64 10.38 5.87
N SER A 114 -0.60 10.81 5.14
CA SER A 114 0.72 10.18 5.21
C SER A 114 1.53 10.73 6.38
N ALA A 115 2.15 9.86 7.17
CA ALA A 115 3.11 10.24 8.21
C ALA A 115 4.52 10.51 7.65
N GLY A 116 4.74 10.28 6.35
CA GLY A 116 6.01 10.52 5.67
C GLY A 116 6.31 9.53 4.56
N LEU A 117 7.51 9.65 3.99
CA LEU A 117 8.01 8.78 2.93
C LEU A 117 9.14 7.90 3.46
N ARG A 118 9.05 6.60 3.19
CA ARG A 118 10.12 5.65 3.44
C ARG A 118 10.70 5.15 2.12
N THR A 119 12.01 5.25 1.97
CA THR A 119 12.73 4.75 0.80
C THR A 119 13.47 3.46 1.13
N VAL A 120 13.25 2.43 0.32
CA VAL A 120 13.89 1.11 0.48
C VAL A 120 14.65 0.77 -0.78
N LYS A 121 15.89 0.32 -0.63
CA LYS A 121 16.69 -0.25 -1.72
C LYS A 121 16.42 -1.75 -1.79
N LEU A 122 15.89 -2.20 -2.91
CA LEU A 122 15.68 -3.63 -3.14
C LEU A 122 17.01 -4.33 -3.39
N ARG A 123 17.17 -5.49 -2.73
CA ARG A 123 18.37 -6.32 -2.89
C ARG A 123 18.53 -6.75 -4.35
N GLY A 124 19.71 -6.53 -4.92
CA GLY A 124 20.01 -6.87 -6.32
C GLY A 124 19.44 -5.91 -7.38
N ARG A 125 18.80 -4.79 -6.98
CA ARG A 125 18.31 -3.77 -7.91
C ARG A 125 18.93 -2.41 -7.60
N ALA A 126 19.31 -1.67 -8.64
CA ALA A 126 19.82 -0.28 -8.52
C ALA A 126 18.72 0.69 -8.08
N LYS A 127 17.45 0.39 -8.42
CA LYS A 127 16.30 1.27 -8.18
C LYS A 127 15.89 1.28 -6.71
N LYS A 128 15.79 2.47 -6.14
CA LYS A 128 15.17 2.73 -4.84
C LYS A 128 13.66 2.88 -5.03
N ILE A 129 12.88 2.33 -4.12
CA ILE A 129 11.42 2.47 -4.09
C ILE A 129 11.04 3.31 -2.88
N SER A 130 10.31 4.40 -3.10
CA SER A 130 9.74 5.23 -2.04
C SER A 130 8.25 4.98 -1.93
N PHE A 131 7.74 4.88 -0.71
CA PHE A 131 6.33 4.71 -0.43
C PHE A 131 5.93 5.49 0.83
N HIS A 132 4.66 5.87 0.90
CA HIS A 132 4.09 6.53 2.06
C HIS A 132 3.96 5.54 3.22
N VAL A 133 4.19 6.03 4.43
CA VAL A 133 3.92 5.30 5.68
C VAL A 133 2.85 6.05 6.46
N TYR A 134 2.20 5.35 7.39
CA TYR A 134 1.05 5.87 8.12
C TYR A 134 1.29 5.73 9.62
N GLU A 135 0.73 6.66 10.39
CA GLU A 135 0.81 6.62 11.84
C GLU A 135 -0.20 5.60 12.39
N PRO A 136 0.23 4.69 13.31
CA PRO A 136 -0.66 3.66 13.85
C PRO A 136 -1.92 4.22 14.51
N ARG A 137 -1.79 5.27 15.33
CA ARG A 137 -2.94 5.90 16.00
C ARG A 137 -3.98 6.44 15.02
N PHE A 138 -3.51 7.11 13.97
CA PHE A 138 -4.41 7.61 12.93
C PHE A 138 -5.15 6.49 12.21
N VAL A 139 -4.48 5.35 11.98
CA VAL A 139 -5.12 4.18 11.34
C VAL A 139 -6.12 3.52 12.29
N GLU A 140 -5.83 3.48 13.59
CA GLU A 140 -6.73 3.02 14.64
C GLU A 140 -8.00 3.87 14.69
N ASP A 141 -7.87 5.22 14.69
CA ASP A 141 -9.00 6.15 14.64
C ASP A 141 -9.89 5.94 13.41
N ILE A 142 -9.30 5.70 12.23
CA ILE A 142 -10.03 5.39 10.99
C ILE A 142 -10.80 4.07 11.12
N LEU A 143 -10.20 3.06 11.73
CA LEU A 143 -10.79 1.75 11.93
C LEU A 143 -12.00 1.85 12.89
N ASP A 144 -11.82 2.54 14.01
CA ASP A 144 -12.85 2.71 15.05
C ASP A 144 -14.07 3.51 14.52
N GLN A 145 -13.83 4.48 13.66
CA GLN A 145 -14.88 5.27 13.00
C GLN A 145 -15.58 4.55 11.85
N GLY A 146 -15.08 3.40 11.40
CA GLY A 146 -15.58 2.73 10.20
C GLY A 146 -15.48 3.59 8.94
N ALA A 147 -14.51 4.50 8.92
CA ALA A 147 -14.36 5.52 7.87
C ALA A 147 -14.24 4.95 6.45
N PRO A 148 -13.60 3.78 6.19
CA PRO A 148 -13.52 3.22 4.85
C PRO A 148 -14.88 2.99 4.17
N ASP A 149 -15.87 2.54 4.91
CA ASP A 149 -17.20 2.28 4.35
C ASP A 149 -17.94 3.58 4.03
N LEU A 150 -17.82 4.59 4.89
CA LEU A 150 -18.34 5.94 4.61
C LEU A 150 -17.68 6.55 3.37
N TRP A 151 -16.37 6.42 3.22
CA TRP A 151 -15.64 6.91 2.06
C TRP A 151 -16.05 6.20 0.76
N ARG A 152 -16.36 4.91 0.81
CA ARG A 152 -16.90 4.16 -0.33
C ARG A 152 -18.28 4.67 -0.77
N VAL A 153 -19.13 5.03 0.18
CA VAL A 153 -20.44 5.64 -0.12
C VAL A 153 -20.23 6.99 -0.80
N GLN A 154 -19.42 7.87 -0.22
CA GLN A 154 -19.10 9.19 -0.79
C GLN A 154 -18.48 9.10 -2.19
N ASP A 155 -17.58 8.14 -2.42
CA ASP A 155 -16.98 7.90 -3.73
C ASP A 155 -18.02 7.50 -4.78
N ARG A 156 -18.99 6.66 -4.40
CA ARG A 156 -20.09 6.26 -5.29
C ARG A 156 -21.00 7.44 -5.64
N GLU A 157 -21.34 8.25 -4.67
CA GLU A 157 -22.15 9.46 -4.85
C GLU A 157 -21.45 10.46 -5.75
N THR A 158 -20.16 10.77 -5.47
CA THR A 158 -19.35 11.65 -6.30
C THR A 158 -19.22 11.15 -7.73
N ALA A 159 -19.01 9.85 -7.93
CA ALA A 159 -18.94 9.25 -9.25
C ALA A 159 -20.28 9.32 -10.00
N ALA A 160 -21.41 9.14 -9.30
CA ALA A 160 -22.74 9.28 -9.88
C ALA A 160 -23.02 10.74 -10.30
N GLU A 161 -22.65 11.69 -9.46
CA GLU A 161 -22.82 13.12 -9.75
C GLU A 161 -21.94 13.56 -10.94
N ASN A 162 -20.68 13.13 -10.96
CA ASN A 162 -19.77 13.42 -12.07
C ASN A 162 -20.29 12.85 -13.40
N ARG A 163 -20.88 11.66 -13.38
CA ARG A 163 -21.54 11.08 -14.57
C ARG A 163 -22.74 11.92 -15.03
N ARG A 164 -23.58 12.38 -14.07
CA ARG A 164 -24.72 13.27 -14.38
C ARG A 164 -24.25 14.59 -14.99
N ARG A 165 -23.22 15.22 -14.39
CA ARG A 165 -22.63 16.48 -14.89
C ARG A 165 -22.02 16.29 -16.29
N ALA A 166 -21.29 15.19 -16.51
CA ALA A 166 -20.71 14.87 -17.82
C ALA A 166 -21.79 14.66 -18.89
N ALA A 167 -22.86 13.92 -18.56
CA ALA A 167 -24.00 13.71 -19.47
C ALA A 167 -24.71 15.02 -19.80
N ALA A 168 -24.95 15.90 -18.82
CA ALA A 168 -25.55 17.20 -19.02
C ALA A 168 -24.68 18.10 -19.93
N LYS A 169 -23.34 18.12 -19.68
CA LYS A 169 -22.39 18.86 -20.51
C LYS A 169 -22.37 18.33 -21.95
N ALA A 170 -22.36 17.02 -22.15
CA ALA A 170 -22.40 16.40 -23.46
C ALA A 170 -23.70 16.73 -24.21
N LYS A 171 -24.84 16.70 -23.51
CA LYS A 171 -26.14 17.10 -24.08
C LYS A 171 -26.14 18.57 -24.51
N HIS A 172 -25.61 19.45 -23.68
CA HIS A 172 -25.48 20.88 -23.98
C HIS A 172 -24.56 21.14 -25.18
N THR A 173 -23.40 20.49 -25.23
CA THR A 173 -22.47 20.59 -26.38
C THR A 173 -23.12 20.11 -27.70
N ARG A 174 -23.83 18.96 -27.66
CA ARG A 174 -24.56 18.46 -28.82
C ARG A 174 -25.67 19.42 -29.26
N ALA A 175 -26.38 20.05 -28.34
CA ALA A 175 -27.42 21.03 -28.68
C ALA A 175 -26.82 22.30 -29.32
N LEU A 176 -25.68 22.78 -28.85
CA LEU A 176 -24.96 23.89 -29.46
C LEU A 176 -24.49 23.56 -30.87
N VAL A 177 -23.84 22.40 -31.07
CA VAL A 177 -23.41 21.95 -32.41
C VAL A 177 -24.58 21.80 -33.35
N LYS A 178 -25.73 21.30 -32.88
CA LYS A 178 -26.95 21.22 -33.71
C LYS A 178 -27.50 22.59 -34.09
N LYS A 179 -27.37 23.59 -33.19
CA LYS A 179 -27.84 24.96 -33.40
C LYS A 179 -26.95 25.74 -34.37
N THR A 180 -25.60 25.51 -34.30
CA THR A 180 -24.64 26.12 -35.23
C THR A 180 -24.52 25.39 -36.55
N GLY A 181 -24.82 24.08 -36.62
CA GLY A 181 -24.77 23.28 -37.84
C GLY A 181 -26.02 23.38 -38.75
N SER A 182 -27.07 24.15 -38.37
CA SER A 182 -28.25 24.39 -39.19
C SER A 182 -28.10 25.58 -40.15
N GLY A 183 -26.95 26.26 -40.16
CA GLY A 183 -26.72 27.51 -40.90
C GLY A 183 -25.89 27.40 -42.15
N ASP A 184 -25.18 26.31 -42.41
CA ASP A 184 -24.32 26.22 -43.61
C ASP A 184 -24.19 24.74 -44.09
N LYS A 185 -25.18 24.25 -44.81
CA LYS A 185 -25.00 23.13 -45.72
C LYS A 185 -24.97 23.67 -47.15
N ALA A 186 -23.98 24.47 -47.48
CA ALA A 186 -23.57 24.72 -48.85
C ALA A 186 -22.02 24.70 -48.87
N ALA A 187 -21.49 23.70 -49.58
CA ALA A 187 -20.12 23.63 -50.09
C ALA A 187 -18.98 23.75 -49.05
N ALA A 188 -18.74 22.71 -48.30
CA ALA A 188 -17.37 22.43 -47.79
C ALA A 188 -16.92 21.07 -48.33
N SER A 189 -16.09 21.13 -49.36
CA SER A 189 -15.31 20.01 -49.89
C SER A 189 -14.63 19.28 -48.73
N LYS A 190 -14.57 17.95 -48.84
CA LYS A 190 -13.77 17.08 -47.96
C LYS A 190 -12.31 17.50 -47.98
N GLN A 191 -11.92 18.44 -47.12
CA GLN A 191 -10.53 18.64 -46.74
C GLN A 191 -10.35 17.86 -45.44
N THR A 192 -9.71 16.70 -45.52
CA THR A 192 -9.07 16.05 -44.39
C THR A 192 -8.16 17.06 -43.72
N PRO A 193 -8.22 17.24 -42.41
CA PRO A 193 -7.28 18.13 -41.71
C PRO A 193 -5.87 17.60 -41.91
N GLN A 194 -5.12 18.28 -42.77
CA GLN A 194 -3.70 18.01 -42.98
C GLN A 194 -2.96 18.46 -41.74
N LEU A 195 -2.41 17.52 -40.97
CA LEU A 195 -1.52 17.80 -39.83
C LEU A 195 -0.25 18.45 -40.36
N ARG A 196 -0.05 19.74 -40.09
CA ARG A 196 1.17 20.44 -40.42
C ARG A 196 2.37 19.73 -39.80
N GLY A 197 3.37 19.35 -40.62
CA GLY A 197 4.59 18.66 -40.18
C GLY A 197 4.58 17.13 -40.37
N TRP A 198 3.48 16.55 -40.94
CA TRP A 198 3.48 15.12 -41.25
C TRP A 198 4.34 14.77 -42.48
N GLU A 199 4.49 15.72 -43.39
CA GLU A 199 5.25 15.55 -44.60
C GLU A 199 6.78 15.42 -44.34
N ASP A 200 7.26 16.06 -43.27
CA ASP A 200 8.67 15.96 -42.85
C ASP A 200 9.00 14.60 -42.21
N PHE A 201 7.99 13.91 -41.66
CA PHE A 201 8.16 12.62 -41.00
C PHE A 201 8.27 11.45 -42.00
N ASP A 202 7.54 11.53 -43.12
CA ASP A 202 7.67 10.56 -44.23
C ASP A 202 8.96 10.70 -45.03
N ALA A 203 9.54 11.90 -45.07
CA ALA A 203 10.80 12.18 -45.79
C ALA A 203 12.04 11.61 -45.07
N GLU A 204 11.99 11.40 -43.76
CA GLU A 204 13.13 10.91 -42.99
C GLU A 204 13.20 9.37 -42.84
N GLY A 205 12.29 8.62 -43.42
CA GLY A 205 12.43 7.15 -43.60
C GLY A 205 12.52 6.32 -42.34
N PHE A 206 11.88 6.72 -41.24
CA PHE A 206 11.95 6.02 -39.95
C PHE A 206 11.06 4.73 -39.85
N LEU A 207 10.45 4.32 -40.95
CA LEU A 207 9.75 3.03 -41.04
C LEU A 207 10.44 2.15 -42.08
N LYS A 208 11.52 1.53 -41.69
CA LYS A 208 12.08 0.35 -42.34
C LYS A 208 12.37 -0.70 -41.29
#